data_850d6406ee55ac734b0793bcebfccc4e
#
_entry.id   850d6406ee55ac734b0793bcebfccc4e
#
_cell.length_a   1.000
_cell.length_b   1.000
_cell.length_c   1.000
_cell.angle_alpha   90.00
_cell.angle_beta   90.00
_cell.angle_gamma   90.00
#
_symmetry.space_group_name_H-M   'P 1'
#
loop_
_entity.id
_entity.type
_entity.pdbx_description
1 polymer ?
#
loop_
_entity_poly.entity_id
_entity_poly.type
_entity_poly.pdbx_seq_one_letter_code
_entity_poly.pdbx_strand_id
1 'polypeptide(L)'
;MGEYKRLPEAEMDIMNFIWKSGRAVSSVEIQEGLKGKREWSLAVILNLLARLIERGFVTSEKVGKYKLYSAVVQQDDYLRQESKTIIDHIFGGSVSKLVSCLYDGKNLSKEDIASLKAFIDERSDDGDE
;
A
#
# COMPACT_ATOMS: atom_id res chain seq x y z
N MET A 1 -11.07 1.19 -14.24
CA MET A 1 -10.77 1.35 -13.54
C MET A 1 -11.39 1.65 -12.46
N GLY A 2 -11.85 1.30 -11.77
CA GLY A 2 -12.58 1.55 -10.68
C GLY A 2 -11.84 2.03 -9.55
N GLU A 3 -12.56 2.40 -8.53
CA GLU A 3 -11.97 2.80 -7.32
C GLU A 3 -11.79 1.60 -6.46
N TYR A 4 -10.73 1.58 -5.69
CA TYR A 4 -10.49 0.52 -4.74
C TYR A 4 -10.90 1.04 -3.36
N LYS A 5 -11.54 0.23 -2.57
CA LYS A 5 -11.87 0.63 -1.22
C LYS A 5 -10.62 0.64 -0.36
N ARG A 6 -10.59 1.56 0.60
CA ARG A 6 -9.48 1.59 1.54
C ARG A 6 -9.46 0.27 2.32
N LEU A 7 -8.31 -0.32 2.45
CA LEU A 7 -8.18 -1.60 3.14
C LEU A 7 -8.03 -1.39 4.64
N PRO A 8 -8.65 -2.26 5.43
CA PRO A 8 -8.35 -2.29 6.86
C PRO A 8 -6.88 -2.57 7.11
N GLU A 9 -6.42 -2.14 8.26
CA GLU A 9 -5.00 -2.24 8.56
C GLU A 9 -4.46 -3.66 8.46
N ALA A 10 -5.21 -4.63 8.94
CA ALA A 10 -4.76 -6.02 8.88
C ALA A 10 -4.58 -6.49 7.44
N GLU A 11 -5.51 -6.13 6.58
CA GLU A 11 -5.41 -6.52 5.18
C GLU A 11 -4.28 -5.78 4.49
N MET A 12 -4.03 -4.53 4.90
CA MET A 12 -2.90 -3.77 4.38
C MET A 12 -1.58 -4.45 4.69
N ASP A 13 -1.44 -5.01 5.89
CA ASP A 13 -0.20 -5.69 6.25
C ASP A 13 0.08 -6.84 5.31
N ILE A 14 -0.96 -7.57 4.92
CA ILE A 14 -0.79 -8.68 3.98
C ILE A 14 -0.44 -8.15 2.60
N MET A 15 -1.14 -7.10 2.14
CA MET A 15 -0.84 -6.54 0.83
C MET A 15 0.58 -6.00 0.77
N ASN A 16 1.02 -5.33 1.84
CA ASN A 16 2.39 -4.82 1.85
C ASN A 16 3.40 -5.95 1.73
N PHE A 17 3.13 -7.08 2.35
CA PHE A 17 4.03 -8.23 2.23
C PHE A 17 4.05 -8.75 0.79
N ILE A 18 2.88 -8.86 0.17
CA ILE A 18 2.78 -9.38 -1.19
C ILE A 18 3.45 -8.41 -2.17
N TRP A 19 3.20 -7.13 -2.03
CA TRP A 19 3.81 -6.13 -2.91
C TRP A 19 5.33 -6.14 -2.77
N LYS A 20 5.82 -6.22 -1.52
CA LYS A 20 7.24 -6.20 -1.29
C LYS A 20 7.91 -7.44 -1.85
N SER A 21 7.22 -8.57 -1.84
CA SER A 21 7.76 -9.82 -2.35
C SER A 21 7.97 -9.78 -3.86
N GLY A 22 7.14 -9.03 -4.57
CA GLY A 22 7.26 -8.92 -6.01
C GLY A 22 6.95 -10.20 -6.76
N ARG A 23 6.30 -11.16 -6.12
CA ARG A 23 5.97 -12.43 -6.71
C ARG A 23 4.80 -13.05 -5.96
N ALA A 24 4.26 -14.13 -6.49
CA ALA A 24 3.22 -14.88 -5.81
C ALA A 24 3.81 -15.55 -4.58
N VAL A 25 3.06 -15.59 -3.50
CA VAL A 25 3.51 -16.15 -2.24
C VAL A 25 2.47 -17.06 -1.65
N SER A 26 2.90 -17.99 -0.78
CA SER A 26 1.99 -18.88 -0.09
C SER A 26 1.56 -18.27 1.23
N SER A 27 0.49 -18.81 1.81
CA SER A 27 0.03 -18.33 3.11
C SER A 27 1.08 -18.55 4.20
N VAL A 28 1.85 -19.63 4.09
CA VAL A 28 2.90 -19.89 5.06
C VAL A 28 4.00 -18.84 4.96
N GLU A 29 4.35 -18.44 3.73
CA GLU A 29 5.35 -17.41 3.55
C GLU A 29 4.87 -16.08 4.15
N ILE A 30 3.59 -15.78 4.01
CA ILE A 30 3.03 -14.56 4.59
C ILE A 30 3.12 -14.64 6.12
N GLN A 31 2.74 -15.77 6.68
CA GLN A 31 2.79 -15.96 8.12
C GLN A 31 4.20 -15.75 8.65
N GLU A 32 5.18 -16.38 8.00
CA GLU A 32 6.56 -16.25 8.42
C GLU A 32 7.06 -14.82 8.28
N GLY A 33 6.71 -14.18 7.20
CA GLY A 33 7.19 -12.83 6.94
C GLY A 33 6.60 -11.78 7.86
N LEU A 34 5.44 -12.06 8.45
CA LEU A 34 4.82 -11.10 9.36
C LEU A 34 5.14 -11.37 10.82
N LYS A 35 5.90 -12.41 11.12
CA LYS A 35 6.27 -12.67 12.50
C LYS A 35 7.02 -11.47 13.07
N GLY A 36 6.74 -11.18 14.31
CA GLY A 36 7.32 -10.02 14.95
C GLY A 36 6.40 -8.81 14.87
N LYS A 37 5.63 -8.70 13.80
CA LYS A 37 4.65 -7.62 13.69
C LYS A 37 3.27 -8.16 13.99
N ARG A 38 2.95 -9.32 13.46
CA ARG A 38 1.66 -9.96 13.69
C ARG A 38 1.89 -11.44 13.99
N GLU A 39 1.36 -11.90 15.11
CA GLU A 39 1.48 -13.31 15.46
C GLU A 39 0.18 -14.01 15.10
N TRP A 40 -0.19 -13.97 13.84
CA TRP A 40 -1.44 -14.54 13.37
C TRP A 40 -1.28 -16.02 13.06
N SER A 41 -2.36 -16.77 13.32
CA SER A 41 -2.41 -18.15 12.90
C SER A 41 -2.63 -18.22 11.40
N LEU A 42 -2.43 -19.40 10.83
CA LEU A 42 -2.66 -19.57 9.42
C LEU A 42 -4.13 -19.35 9.09
N ALA A 43 -5.04 -19.72 9.98
CA ALA A 43 -6.46 -19.54 9.76
C ALA A 43 -6.79 -18.04 9.62
N VAL A 44 -6.18 -17.19 10.43
CA VAL A 44 -6.41 -15.77 10.34
C VAL A 44 -5.91 -15.24 9.00
N ILE A 45 -4.73 -15.68 8.60
CA ILE A 45 -4.17 -15.24 7.32
C ILE A 45 -5.04 -15.67 6.15
N LEU A 46 -5.53 -16.90 6.18
CA LEU A 46 -6.40 -17.39 5.12
C LEU A 46 -7.72 -16.62 5.06
N ASN A 47 -8.25 -16.23 6.22
CA ASN A 47 -9.45 -15.41 6.23
C ASN A 47 -9.21 -14.03 5.65
N LEU A 48 -8.09 -13.43 5.97
CA LEU A 48 -7.75 -12.11 5.42
C LEU A 48 -7.50 -12.19 3.92
N LEU A 49 -6.86 -13.26 3.46
CA LEU A 49 -6.65 -13.46 2.04
C LEU A 49 -7.99 -13.64 1.31
N ALA A 50 -8.93 -14.35 1.93
CA ALA A 50 -10.23 -14.53 1.32
C ALA A 50 -10.93 -13.19 1.14
N ARG A 51 -10.80 -12.30 2.10
CA ARG A 51 -11.39 -10.97 1.99
C ARG A 51 -10.72 -10.16 0.89
N LEU A 52 -9.41 -10.28 0.78
CA LEU A 52 -8.68 -9.57 -0.27
C LEU A 52 -9.07 -10.07 -1.65
N ILE A 53 -9.30 -11.37 -1.77
CA ILE A 53 -9.76 -11.94 -3.03
C ILE A 53 -11.16 -11.39 -3.35
N GLU A 54 -12.03 -11.37 -2.35
CA GLU A 54 -13.37 -10.88 -2.55
C GLU A 54 -13.38 -9.42 -2.96
N ARG A 55 -12.47 -8.62 -2.42
CA ARG A 55 -12.36 -7.21 -2.78
C ARG A 55 -11.66 -6.98 -4.12
N GLY A 56 -11.12 -8.01 -4.74
CA GLY A 56 -10.45 -7.89 -6.02
C GLY A 56 -9.00 -7.46 -5.94
N PHE A 57 -8.40 -7.53 -4.75
CA PHE A 57 -7.00 -7.12 -4.58
C PHE A 57 -6.01 -8.25 -4.83
N VAL A 58 -6.43 -9.48 -4.63
CA VAL A 58 -5.54 -10.64 -4.69
C VAL A 58 -6.21 -11.74 -5.50
N THR A 59 -5.41 -12.51 -6.21
CA THR A 59 -5.88 -13.71 -6.86
C THR A 59 -5.05 -14.89 -6.37
N SER A 60 -5.57 -16.08 -6.49
CA SER A 60 -4.84 -17.26 -6.07
C SER A 60 -4.78 -18.26 -7.19
N GLU A 61 -3.73 -19.06 -7.17
CA GLU A 61 -3.54 -20.08 -8.17
C GLU A 61 -2.94 -21.29 -7.50
N LYS A 62 -3.46 -22.47 -7.83
CA LYS A 62 -2.92 -23.69 -7.24
C LYS A 62 -1.75 -24.16 -8.07
N VAL A 63 -0.60 -24.34 -7.43
CA VAL A 63 0.60 -24.79 -8.12
C VAL A 63 1.08 -26.02 -7.33
N GLY A 64 0.87 -27.20 -7.90
CA GLY A 64 1.19 -28.46 -7.19
C GLY A 64 0.32 -28.58 -5.96
N LYS A 65 0.96 -28.74 -4.81
CA LYS A 65 0.24 -28.87 -3.57
C LYS A 65 -0.05 -27.54 -2.91
N TYR A 66 0.50 -26.47 -3.44
CA TYR A 66 0.40 -25.18 -2.79
C TYR A 66 -0.53 -24.24 -3.50
N LYS A 67 -1.06 -23.31 -2.77
CA LYS A 67 -1.84 -22.23 -3.35
C LYS A 67 -1.00 -20.99 -3.19
N LEU A 68 -0.81 -20.27 -4.27
CA LEU A 68 -0.02 -19.05 -4.27
C LEU A 68 -0.93 -17.87 -4.51
N TYR A 69 -0.63 -16.76 -3.87
CA TYR A 69 -1.44 -15.55 -3.89
C TYR A 69 -0.64 -14.41 -4.52
N SER A 70 -1.26 -13.69 -5.43
CA SER A 70 -0.59 -12.58 -6.10
C SER A 70 -1.45 -11.35 -6.08
N ALA A 71 -0.82 -10.20 -6.17
CA ALA A 71 -1.54 -8.93 -6.19
C ALA A 71 -2.18 -8.71 -7.55
N VAL A 72 -3.45 -8.36 -7.56
CA VAL A 72 -4.13 -7.92 -8.75
C VAL A 72 -4.04 -6.40 -8.84
N VAL A 73 -4.20 -5.72 -7.71
CA VAL A 73 -4.05 -4.28 -7.63
C VAL A 73 -2.60 -3.97 -7.35
N GLN A 74 -1.98 -3.13 -8.16
CA GLN A 74 -0.58 -2.79 -7.96
C GLN A 74 -0.44 -1.71 -6.91
N GLN A 75 0.68 -1.72 -6.20
CA GLN A 75 0.89 -0.80 -5.09
C GLN A 75 0.80 0.66 -5.53
N ASP A 76 1.40 1.01 -6.65
CA ASP A 76 1.40 2.39 -7.08
C ASP A 76 0.00 2.89 -7.39
N ASP A 77 -0.83 2.05 -7.96
CA ASP A 77 -2.20 2.43 -8.26
C ASP A 77 -3.00 2.67 -6.99
N TYR A 78 -2.81 1.78 -6.01
CA TYR A 78 -3.50 1.93 -4.74
C TYR A 78 -3.04 3.20 -4.02
N LEU A 79 -1.73 3.46 -4.03
CA LEU A 79 -1.19 4.63 -3.37
C LEU A 79 -1.67 5.93 -4.01
N ARG A 80 -1.78 5.96 -5.33
CA ARG A 80 -2.28 7.15 -6.00
C ARG A 80 -3.72 7.45 -5.59
N GLN A 81 -4.55 6.42 -5.57
CA GLN A 81 -5.93 6.61 -5.20
C GLN A 81 -6.08 6.98 -3.73
N GLU A 82 -5.34 6.30 -2.85
CA GLU A 82 -5.45 6.55 -1.41
C GLU A 82 -4.96 7.95 -1.07
N SER A 83 -3.88 8.39 -1.71
CA SER A 83 -3.36 9.73 -1.50
C SER A 83 -4.38 10.79 -1.89
N LYS A 84 -5.04 10.60 -3.01
CA LYS A 84 -6.05 11.54 -3.45
C LYS A 84 -7.21 11.59 -2.47
N THR A 85 -7.64 10.44 -1.96
CA THR A 85 -8.71 10.38 -0.99
C THR A 85 -8.34 11.13 0.29
N ILE A 86 -7.11 10.92 0.76
CA ILE A 86 -6.65 11.59 1.97
C ILE A 86 -6.62 13.10 1.78
N ILE A 87 -6.06 13.55 0.67
CA ILE A 87 -5.98 14.98 0.40
C ILE A 87 -7.38 15.58 0.30
N ASP A 88 -8.27 14.93 -0.44
CA ASP A 88 -9.60 15.49 -0.66
C ASP A 88 -10.45 15.48 0.59
N HIS A 89 -10.44 14.37 1.34
CA HIS A 89 -11.37 14.22 2.43
C HIS A 89 -10.86 14.72 3.78
N ILE A 90 -9.57 14.69 3.99
CA ILE A 90 -9.01 15.07 5.28
C ILE A 90 -8.41 16.47 5.24
N PHE A 91 -7.75 16.80 4.15
CA PHE A 91 -7.07 18.08 4.04
C PHE A 91 -7.80 19.08 3.13
N GLY A 92 -9.07 18.80 2.83
CA GLY A 92 -9.87 19.74 2.06
C GLY A 92 -9.31 20.05 0.69
N GLY A 93 -8.58 19.12 0.10
CA GLY A 93 -7.98 19.30 -1.21
C GLY A 93 -6.65 20.04 -1.17
N SER A 94 -6.12 20.33 0.02
CA SER A 94 -4.92 21.14 0.12
C SER A 94 -3.68 20.29 0.38
N VAL A 95 -2.84 20.16 -0.63
CA VAL A 95 -1.54 19.50 -0.49
C VAL A 95 -0.65 20.29 0.46
N SER A 96 -0.74 21.61 0.41
CA SER A 96 0.06 22.47 1.30
C SER A 96 -0.23 22.19 2.76
N LYS A 97 -1.50 21.92 3.07
CA LYS A 97 -1.87 21.62 4.45
C LYS A 97 -1.26 20.31 4.90
N LEU A 98 -1.24 19.31 4.02
CA LEU A 98 -0.62 18.04 4.35
C LEU A 98 0.86 18.23 4.67
N VAL A 99 1.56 18.95 3.80
CA VAL A 99 3.00 19.17 3.97
C VAL A 99 3.25 19.96 5.25
N SER A 100 2.45 20.99 5.52
CA SER A 100 2.58 21.78 6.74
C SER A 100 2.41 20.93 7.98
N CYS A 101 1.42 20.05 7.97
CA CYS A 101 1.19 19.17 9.13
C CYS A 101 2.37 18.23 9.36
N LEU A 102 2.94 17.71 8.28
CA LEU A 102 4.09 16.83 8.41
C LEU A 102 5.29 17.58 8.95
N TYR A 103 5.50 18.80 8.49
CA TYR A 103 6.62 19.61 8.96
C TYR A 103 6.43 19.98 10.43
N ASP A 104 5.24 20.46 10.80
CA ASP A 104 4.96 20.85 12.16
C ASP A 104 5.08 19.68 13.14
N GLY A 105 4.72 18.49 12.70
CA GLY A 105 4.84 17.28 13.51
C GLY A 105 6.23 16.69 13.53
N LYS A 106 7.18 17.37 12.85
CA LYS A 106 8.56 16.92 12.77
C LYS A 106 8.71 15.57 12.10
N ASN A 107 7.81 15.31 11.15
CA ASN A 107 7.88 14.06 10.38
C ASN A 107 8.64 14.25 9.07
N LEU A 108 9.16 15.46 8.81
CA LEU A 108 9.96 15.70 7.63
C LEU A 108 11.38 16.06 8.07
N SER A 109 12.32 15.27 7.65
CA SER A 109 13.72 15.54 7.90
C SER A 109 14.25 16.51 6.86
N LYS A 110 15.46 17.00 7.06
CA LYS A 110 16.09 17.85 6.06
C LYS A 110 16.28 17.09 4.76
N GLU A 111 16.62 15.82 4.85
CA GLU A 111 16.74 14.98 3.66
C GLU A 111 15.42 14.82 2.94
N ASP A 112 14.34 14.66 3.70
CA ASP A 112 13.01 14.54 3.10
C ASP A 112 12.65 15.80 2.33
N ILE A 113 12.93 16.96 2.91
CA ILE A 113 12.62 18.23 2.27
C ILE A 113 13.45 18.40 1.00
N ALA A 114 14.73 18.04 1.06
CA ALA A 114 15.59 18.14 -0.12
C ALA A 114 15.13 17.22 -1.23
N SER A 115 14.75 15.99 -0.87
CA SER A 115 14.23 15.03 -1.85
C SER A 115 12.94 15.52 -2.47
N LEU A 116 12.05 16.07 -1.66
CA LEU A 116 10.78 16.57 -2.14
C LEU A 116 10.99 17.74 -3.09
N LYS A 117 11.90 18.63 -2.72
CA LYS A 117 12.18 19.78 -3.56
C LYS A 117 12.75 19.34 -4.91
N ALA A 118 13.69 18.39 -4.90
CA ALA A 118 14.27 17.89 -6.13
C ALA A 118 13.22 17.22 -7.01
N PHE A 119 12.33 16.47 -6.39
CA PHE A 119 11.27 15.79 -7.11
C PHE A 119 10.35 16.82 -7.80
N ILE A 120 9.97 17.86 -7.08
CA ILE A 120 9.09 18.90 -7.62
C ILE A 120 9.78 19.64 -8.75
N ASP A 121 11.06 20.00 -8.57
CA ASP A 121 11.79 20.73 -9.58
C ASP A 121 11.90 19.92 -10.86
N GLU A 122 12.15 18.62 -10.73
CA GLU A 122 12.28 17.77 -11.87
C GLU A 122 10.96 17.65 -12.62
N ARG A 123 9.88 17.53 -11.90
CA ARG A 123 8.55 17.40 -12.52
C ARG A 123 8.06 18.70 -13.10
N SER A 124 8.49 19.83 -12.51
CA SER A 124 8.07 21.12 -13.04
C SER A 124 8.59 21.35 -14.43
N ASP A 125 9.80 20.87 -14.69
CA ASP A 125 10.36 21.04 -16.02
C ASP A 125 9.59 20.27 -17.06
N ASP A 126 9.05 19.12 -16.67
CA ASP A 126 8.36 18.31 -17.59
C ASP A 126 6.93 18.69 -17.70
N GLY A 127 6.34 19.14 -16.72
CA GLY A 127 4.97 19.31 -16.65
C GLY A 127 4.38 20.45 -17.08
N ASP A 128 4.96 21.17 -17.83
CA ASP A 128 4.47 22.24 -18.06
C ASP A 128 3.50 22.25 -18.93
N GLU A 129 2.73 21.54 -19.10
CA GLU A 129 1.77 21.61 -19.92
C GLU A 129 0.75 22.26 -19.59
#